data_780fd54cf5c9ec0383726da8ad7cbb7a
#
_entry.id   780fd54cf5c9ec0383726da8ad7cbb7a
#
_cell.length_a   1.000
_cell.length_b   1.000
_cell.length_c   1.000
_cell.angle_alpha   90.00
_cell.angle_beta   90.00
_cell.angle_gamma   90.00
#
_symmetry.space_group_name_H-M   'P 1'
#
loop_
_entity.id
_entity.type
_entity.pdbx_description
1 polymer ?
#
loop_
_entity_poly.entity_id
_entity_poly.type
_entity_poly.pdbx_seq_one_letter_code
_entity_poly.pdbx_strand_id
1 'polypeptide(L)'
;LRNLVKKMSSLVVALVMVVGVFTCATVFAANSNVPSTYNSGKKKIVGQVDLSNMTYNNGQEVEKNGKLFYEGYVGGTVEASDLFEGAYDKFVADFKGQKEPITRRPYENLVMFDKGEEFPSIKYTVKFPKNFVIDENAITVSESTETIGKIEKFYDKDSNSVTFRLFLGTWNDYKGFFELYDKEKGTTGHNISINIPYSVEIKDQATTDLGTISSNGKCELYKYGGWFGYGTKIVNVTSKPISFHVTR
;
A
#
# COMPACT_ATOMS: atom_id res chain seq x y z
N LEU A 1 -23.72 -20.33 -33.26
CA LEU A 1 -22.99 -21.21 -32.34
C LEU A 1 -21.51 -20.80 -32.21
N ARG A 2 -20.79 -20.59 -33.34
CA ARG A 2 -19.36 -20.26 -33.38
C ARG A 2 -18.98 -18.93 -32.68
N ASN A 3 -19.88 -17.94 -32.69
CA ASN A 3 -19.68 -16.66 -32.01
C ASN A 3 -19.99 -16.69 -30.51
N LEU A 4 -20.83 -17.64 -30.07
CA LEU A 4 -21.12 -17.88 -28.67
C LEU A 4 -19.96 -18.55 -27.96
N VAL A 5 -19.32 -19.52 -28.62
CA VAL A 5 -18.15 -20.24 -28.11
C VAL A 5 -16.94 -19.31 -27.94
N LYS A 6 -16.72 -18.35 -28.88
CA LYS A 6 -15.66 -17.36 -28.75
C LYS A 6 -15.89 -16.37 -27.60
N LYS A 7 -17.14 -15.97 -27.35
CA LYS A 7 -17.47 -15.11 -26.19
C LYS A 7 -17.34 -15.84 -24.86
N MET A 8 -17.69 -17.12 -24.82
CA MET A 8 -17.55 -17.94 -23.61
C MET A 8 -16.07 -18.23 -23.27
N SER A 9 -15.20 -18.47 -24.27
CA SER A 9 -13.78 -18.67 -24.02
C SER A 9 -13.08 -17.39 -23.49
N SER A 10 -13.47 -16.21 -24.00
CA SER A 10 -12.96 -14.93 -23.48
C SER A 10 -13.40 -14.65 -22.03
N LEU A 11 -14.62 -15.02 -21.68
CA LEU A 11 -15.15 -14.86 -20.32
C LEU A 11 -14.49 -15.83 -19.32
N VAL A 12 -14.23 -17.06 -19.75
CA VAL A 12 -13.57 -18.09 -18.94
C VAL A 12 -12.11 -17.75 -18.68
N VAL A 13 -11.41 -17.20 -19.67
CA VAL A 13 -10.00 -16.74 -19.49
C VAL A 13 -9.94 -15.55 -18.54
N ALA A 14 -10.87 -14.60 -18.64
CA ALA A 14 -10.95 -13.48 -17.69
C ALA A 14 -11.28 -13.97 -16.27
N LEU A 15 -12.17 -14.96 -16.13
CA LEU A 15 -12.55 -15.53 -14.83
C LEU A 15 -11.40 -16.34 -14.20
N VAL A 16 -10.62 -17.07 -15.01
CA VAL A 16 -9.46 -17.83 -14.53
C VAL A 16 -8.33 -16.90 -14.08
N MET A 17 -8.14 -15.76 -14.73
CA MET A 17 -7.15 -14.77 -14.27
C MET A 17 -7.57 -14.12 -12.93
N VAL A 18 -8.85 -13.86 -12.72
CA VAL A 18 -9.35 -13.30 -11.46
C VAL A 18 -9.25 -14.32 -10.32
N VAL A 19 -9.50 -15.60 -10.58
CA VAL A 19 -9.43 -16.67 -9.56
C VAL A 19 -8.01 -17.11 -9.27
N GLY A 20 -7.10 -17.05 -10.26
CA GLY A 20 -5.68 -17.43 -10.09
C GLY A 20 -4.87 -16.48 -9.19
N VAL A 21 -5.33 -15.23 -9.02
CA VAL A 21 -4.65 -14.22 -8.18
C VAL A 21 -4.87 -14.46 -6.68
N PHE A 22 -5.93 -15.19 -6.30
CA PHE A 22 -6.28 -15.40 -4.89
C PHE A 22 -5.72 -16.67 -4.24
N THR A 23 -4.98 -17.53 -4.97
CA THR A 23 -4.56 -18.83 -4.43
C THR A 23 -3.10 -18.95 -4.03
N CYS A 24 -2.29 -17.91 -4.16
CA CYS A 24 -0.95 -17.88 -3.57
C CYS A 24 -0.91 -17.03 -2.30
N ALA A 25 -1.74 -17.34 -1.32
CA ALA A 25 -1.48 -16.92 0.05
C ALA A 25 -0.35 -17.79 0.60
N THR A 26 0.89 -17.46 0.26
CA THR A 26 2.01 -17.90 1.08
C THR A 26 1.87 -17.19 2.42
N VAL A 27 1.53 -17.94 3.45
CA VAL A 27 1.56 -17.46 4.83
C VAL A 27 3.02 -17.15 5.14
N PHE A 28 3.41 -15.89 5.01
CA PHE A 28 4.69 -15.42 5.53
C PHE A 28 4.52 -15.24 7.03
N ALA A 29 5.48 -15.74 7.79
CA ALA A 29 5.56 -15.42 9.20
C ALA A 29 5.69 -13.90 9.36
N ALA A 30 4.91 -13.31 10.26
CA ALA A 30 4.97 -11.91 10.57
C ALA A 30 6.41 -11.49 10.88
N ASN A 31 6.98 -10.64 10.07
CA ASN A 31 8.29 -10.07 10.27
C ASN A 31 8.14 -8.58 10.54
N SER A 32 8.70 -8.10 11.64
CA SER A 32 8.77 -6.67 11.89
C SER A 32 9.67 -6.01 10.84
N ASN A 33 9.06 -5.36 9.85
CA ASN A 33 9.74 -4.70 8.74
C ASN A 33 10.12 -3.25 9.06
N VAL A 34 9.76 -2.72 10.22
CA VAL A 34 10.15 -1.36 10.64
C VAL A 34 11.42 -1.44 11.49
N PRO A 35 12.59 -1.07 10.95
CA PRO A 35 13.83 -1.07 11.71
C PRO A 35 13.72 -0.15 12.92
N SER A 36 14.25 -0.58 14.05
CA SER A 36 14.27 0.18 15.30
C SER A 36 15.29 1.34 15.30
N THR A 37 15.39 2.10 14.21
CA THR A 37 16.20 3.31 14.17
C THR A 37 15.46 4.41 14.91
N TYR A 38 15.69 4.51 16.20
CA TYR A 38 15.05 5.45 17.08
C TYR A 38 16.06 6.46 17.64
N ASN A 39 15.73 7.74 17.54
CA ASN A 39 16.44 8.77 18.28
C ASN A 39 15.77 8.93 19.65
N SER A 40 16.39 8.39 20.69
CA SER A 40 15.86 8.29 22.06
C SER A 40 15.39 9.61 22.66
N GLY A 41 15.94 10.75 22.20
CA GLY A 41 15.58 12.07 22.74
C GLY A 41 14.25 12.66 22.25
N LYS A 42 13.58 12.11 21.25
CA LYS A 42 12.49 12.81 20.53
C LYS A 42 11.13 12.12 20.52
N LYS A 43 10.98 10.95 21.12
CA LYS A 43 9.70 10.21 21.11
C LYS A 43 9.06 10.16 19.71
N LYS A 44 9.71 9.47 18.77
CA LYS A 44 9.28 9.35 17.38
C LYS A 44 9.27 7.90 16.93
N ILE A 45 8.37 7.56 16.02
CA ILE A 45 8.38 6.31 15.28
C ILE A 45 9.00 6.60 13.92
N VAL A 46 10.19 6.06 13.67
CA VAL A 46 10.95 6.26 12.43
C VAL A 46 11.44 4.91 11.94
N GLY A 47 11.22 4.61 10.67
CA GLY A 47 11.68 3.34 10.11
C GLY A 47 11.40 3.20 8.62
N GLN A 48 11.68 1.99 8.13
CA GLN A 48 11.46 1.63 6.74
C GLN A 48 10.86 0.23 6.66
N VAL A 49 9.80 0.08 5.86
CA VAL A 49 9.14 -1.19 5.56
C VAL A 49 9.66 -1.73 4.23
N ASP A 50 9.99 -3.00 4.18
CA ASP A 50 10.38 -3.70 2.95
C ASP A 50 9.21 -4.51 2.38
N LEU A 51 8.62 -4.03 1.28
CA LEU A 51 7.50 -4.68 0.59
C LEU A 51 7.96 -5.43 -0.67
N SER A 52 9.26 -5.56 -0.92
CA SER A 52 9.79 -6.14 -2.15
C SER A 52 9.38 -7.60 -2.38
N ASN A 53 9.23 -8.38 -1.31
CA ASN A 53 8.77 -9.77 -1.37
C ASN A 53 7.24 -9.92 -1.43
N MET A 54 6.49 -8.84 -1.26
CA MET A 54 5.03 -8.82 -1.16
C MET A 54 4.39 -8.07 -2.34
N THR A 55 5.21 -7.49 -3.21
CA THR A 55 4.76 -6.74 -4.38
C THR A 55 5.22 -7.46 -5.64
N TYR A 56 4.29 -7.72 -6.53
CA TYR A 56 4.53 -8.48 -7.76
C TYR A 56 4.18 -7.65 -8.98
N ASN A 57 4.94 -7.86 -10.06
CA ASN A 57 4.58 -7.47 -11.41
C ASN A 57 4.46 -8.73 -12.26
N ASN A 58 3.35 -8.87 -12.98
CA ASN A 58 3.10 -9.99 -13.88
C ASN A 58 2.45 -9.49 -15.16
N GLY A 59 2.88 -9.99 -16.32
CA GLY A 59 2.30 -9.62 -17.60
C GLY A 59 2.63 -10.62 -18.70
N GLN A 60 1.85 -10.55 -19.79
CA GLN A 60 1.98 -11.41 -20.96
C GLN A 60 1.54 -10.70 -22.24
N GLU A 61 1.98 -11.20 -23.38
CA GLU A 61 1.52 -10.72 -24.68
C GLU A 61 0.10 -11.22 -24.98
N VAL A 62 -0.74 -10.33 -25.49
CA VAL A 62 -2.14 -10.61 -25.85
C VAL A 62 -2.46 -9.94 -27.19
N GLU A 63 -2.98 -10.70 -28.16
CA GLU A 63 -3.47 -10.14 -29.41
C GLU A 63 -4.96 -9.77 -29.28
N LYS A 64 -5.30 -8.52 -29.61
CA LYS A 64 -6.66 -7.99 -29.61
C LYS A 64 -6.93 -7.18 -30.87
N ASN A 65 -7.94 -7.59 -31.65
CA ASN A 65 -8.35 -6.87 -32.86
C ASN A 65 -7.20 -6.63 -33.87
N GLY A 66 -6.30 -7.61 -34.02
CA GLY A 66 -5.14 -7.52 -34.91
C GLY A 66 -4.00 -6.63 -34.42
N LYS A 67 -4.03 -6.22 -33.16
CA LYS A 67 -2.96 -5.48 -32.49
C LYS A 67 -2.38 -6.31 -31.36
N LEU A 68 -1.08 -6.18 -31.15
CA LEU A 68 -0.37 -6.82 -30.06
C LEU A 68 -0.30 -5.88 -28.85
N PHE A 69 -0.63 -6.41 -27.68
CA PHE A 69 -0.53 -5.73 -26.39
C PHE A 69 0.32 -6.57 -25.43
N TYR A 70 0.96 -5.90 -24.49
CA TYR A 70 1.46 -6.51 -23.27
C TYR A 70 0.52 -6.12 -22.15
N GLU A 71 -0.14 -7.10 -21.54
CA GLU A 71 -1.11 -6.89 -20.47
C GLU A 71 -0.64 -7.55 -19.20
N GLY A 72 -0.77 -6.84 -18.10
CA GLY A 72 -0.34 -7.33 -16.81
C GLY A 72 -0.98 -6.59 -15.65
N TYR A 73 -0.46 -6.85 -14.48
CA TYR A 73 -0.83 -6.13 -13.28
C TYR A 73 0.36 -5.96 -12.33
N VAL A 74 0.28 -4.89 -11.53
CA VAL A 74 1.13 -4.68 -10.35
C VAL A 74 0.26 -4.76 -9.13
N GLY A 75 0.68 -5.51 -8.15
CA GLY A 75 -0.06 -5.65 -6.91
C GLY A 75 0.59 -6.62 -5.94
N GLY A 76 -0.16 -6.98 -4.92
CA GLY A 76 0.27 -7.93 -3.91
C GLY A 76 -0.62 -7.86 -2.69
N THR A 77 -0.29 -8.73 -1.75
CA THR A 77 -0.97 -8.83 -0.45
C THR A 77 0.05 -8.75 0.66
N VAL A 78 -0.25 -7.97 1.68
CA VAL A 78 0.57 -7.79 2.88
C VAL A 78 -0.29 -8.02 4.11
N GLU A 79 0.25 -8.73 5.11
CA GLU A 79 -0.37 -8.82 6.43
C GLU A 79 -0.22 -7.49 7.17
N ALA A 80 -1.21 -7.12 7.99
CA ALA A 80 -1.15 -5.92 8.81
C ALA A 80 0.06 -5.93 9.75
N SER A 81 0.46 -7.10 10.26
CA SER A 81 1.64 -7.28 11.10
C SER A 81 2.94 -6.89 10.38
N ASP A 82 3.06 -7.17 9.08
CA ASP A 82 4.25 -6.79 8.30
C ASP A 82 4.41 -5.28 8.17
N LEU A 83 3.31 -4.53 8.25
CA LEU A 83 3.33 -3.08 8.21
C LEU A 83 3.48 -2.43 9.58
N PHE A 84 2.86 -2.99 10.62
CA PHE A 84 2.59 -2.27 11.86
C PHE A 84 3.32 -2.80 13.09
N GLU A 85 3.79 -4.07 13.11
CA GLU A 85 4.37 -4.68 14.30
C GLU A 85 5.55 -3.89 14.86
N GLY A 86 6.53 -3.52 14.03
CA GLY A 86 7.67 -2.75 14.49
C GLY A 86 7.32 -1.34 14.99
N ALA A 87 6.30 -0.71 14.41
CA ALA A 87 5.79 0.57 14.89
C ALA A 87 5.03 0.41 16.22
N TYR A 88 4.28 -0.66 16.38
CA TYR A 88 3.59 -1.01 17.61
C TYR A 88 4.57 -1.30 18.75
N ASP A 89 5.57 -2.12 18.51
CA ASP A 89 6.62 -2.42 19.50
C ASP A 89 7.31 -1.15 19.98
N LYS A 90 7.59 -0.25 19.05
CA LYS A 90 8.16 1.06 19.36
C LYS A 90 7.22 1.93 20.19
N PHE A 91 5.94 1.93 19.86
CA PHE A 91 4.91 2.62 20.63
C PHE A 91 4.84 2.07 22.07
N VAL A 92 4.82 0.75 22.24
CA VAL A 92 4.77 0.12 23.57
C VAL A 92 6.03 0.46 24.39
N ALA A 93 7.21 0.41 23.77
CA ALA A 93 8.47 0.67 24.46
C ALA A 93 8.62 2.13 24.92
N ASP A 94 8.19 3.09 24.10
CA ASP A 94 8.57 4.49 24.27
C ASP A 94 7.41 5.45 24.59
N PHE A 95 6.16 5.06 24.32
CA PHE A 95 5.01 5.95 24.44
C PHE A 95 3.93 5.46 25.41
N LYS A 96 3.62 4.15 25.36
CA LYS A 96 2.53 3.57 26.17
C LYS A 96 2.76 3.82 27.64
N GLY A 97 1.77 4.42 28.31
CA GLY A 97 1.86 4.77 29.74
C GLY A 97 2.76 5.97 30.06
N GLN A 98 3.43 6.58 29.08
CA GLN A 98 4.27 7.76 29.27
C GLN A 98 3.47 9.05 29.10
N LYS A 99 3.91 10.13 29.76
CA LYS A 99 3.28 11.44 29.66
C LYS A 99 4.21 12.46 29.00
N GLU A 100 3.64 13.32 28.19
CA GLU A 100 4.36 14.44 27.62
C GLU A 100 4.85 15.39 28.75
N PRO A 101 6.14 15.80 28.75
CA PRO A 101 6.72 16.56 29.87
C PRO A 101 6.01 17.89 30.15
N ILE A 102 5.56 18.60 29.13
CA ILE A 102 4.99 19.94 29.24
C ILE A 102 3.49 19.87 29.56
N THR A 103 2.73 19.16 28.70
CA THR A 103 1.25 19.12 28.80
C THR A 103 0.73 18.10 29.79
N ARG A 104 1.58 17.18 30.24
CA ARG A 104 1.23 16.05 31.11
C ARG A 104 0.19 15.08 30.50
N ARG A 105 -0.16 15.25 29.24
CA ARG A 105 -1.05 14.34 28.53
C ARG A 105 -0.36 13.02 28.24
N PRO A 106 -1.07 11.87 28.33
CA PRO A 106 -0.53 10.60 27.88
C PRO A 106 -0.10 10.70 26.40
N TYR A 107 1.07 10.16 26.05
CA TYR A 107 1.54 10.17 24.67
C TYR A 107 0.60 9.41 23.73
N GLU A 108 -0.02 8.35 24.21
CA GLU A 108 -1.01 7.56 23.48
C GLU A 108 -2.24 8.36 23.02
N ASN A 109 -2.56 9.44 23.71
CA ASN A 109 -3.68 10.35 23.38
C ASN A 109 -3.23 11.59 22.59
N LEU A 110 -2.00 11.64 22.08
CA LEU A 110 -1.57 12.72 21.20
C LEU A 110 -2.29 12.63 19.87
N VAL A 111 -3.02 13.68 19.55
CA VAL A 111 -3.68 13.82 18.26
C VAL A 111 -2.64 14.06 17.19
N MET A 112 -2.73 13.32 16.09
CA MET A 112 -1.81 13.36 14.98
C MET A 112 -2.55 13.33 13.65
N PHE A 113 -1.94 13.96 12.62
CA PHE A 113 -2.51 14.08 11.29
C PHE A 113 -1.43 13.85 10.23
N ASP A 114 -1.83 13.33 9.09
CA ASP A 114 -1.07 13.51 7.86
C ASP A 114 -1.20 14.97 7.41
N LYS A 115 -0.09 15.59 7.00
CA LYS A 115 -0.07 17.00 6.61
C LYS A 115 -0.99 17.26 5.42
N GLY A 116 -1.95 18.15 5.61
CA GLY A 116 -2.99 18.47 4.62
C GLY A 116 -4.22 17.58 4.70
N GLU A 117 -4.27 16.64 5.64
CA GLU A 117 -5.39 15.74 5.86
C GLU A 117 -5.90 15.84 7.30
N GLU A 118 -7.17 15.51 7.50
CA GLU A 118 -7.79 15.55 8.82
C GLU A 118 -7.59 14.27 9.64
N PHE A 119 -7.00 13.23 9.03
CA PHE A 119 -6.85 11.91 9.63
C PHE A 119 -5.49 11.27 9.32
N PRO A 120 -4.92 10.45 10.24
CA PRO A 120 -3.67 9.75 9.98
C PRO A 120 -3.81 8.79 8.80
N SER A 121 -2.87 8.85 7.86
CA SER A 121 -2.89 7.95 6.71
C SER A 121 -1.50 7.51 6.27
N ILE A 122 -1.48 6.35 5.59
CA ILE A 122 -0.35 5.90 4.78
C ILE A 122 -0.67 6.21 3.32
N LYS A 123 0.31 6.69 2.56
CA LYS A 123 0.21 6.84 1.11
C LYS A 123 1.14 5.85 0.42
N TYR A 124 0.59 5.03 -0.47
CA TYR A 124 1.36 4.11 -1.31
C TYR A 124 1.10 4.46 -2.77
N THR A 125 2.15 4.78 -3.52
CA THR A 125 2.05 5.24 -4.90
C THR A 125 2.78 4.29 -5.84
N VAL A 126 2.11 3.88 -6.91
CA VAL A 126 2.67 3.14 -8.03
C VAL A 126 2.67 4.03 -9.26
N LYS A 127 3.82 4.23 -9.87
CA LYS A 127 4.03 5.07 -11.05
C LYS A 127 4.36 4.21 -12.27
N PHE A 128 3.65 4.44 -13.34
CA PHE A 128 3.80 3.75 -14.61
C PHE A 128 4.45 4.64 -15.68
N PRO A 129 5.15 4.06 -16.67
CA PRO A 129 5.57 4.78 -17.86
C PRO A 129 4.36 5.37 -18.60
N LYS A 130 4.57 6.44 -19.36
CA LYS A 130 3.50 7.17 -20.05
C LYS A 130 2.76 6.38 -21.13
N ASN A 131 3.41 5.36 -21.69
CA ASN A 131 2.83 4.45 -22.69
C ASN A 131 1.95 3.35 -22.09
N PHE A 132 1.89 3.23 -20.76
CA PHE A 132 1.02 2.28 -20.07
C PHE A 132 -0.38 2.89 -19.93
N VAL A 133 -1.37 2.09 -20.26
CA VAL A 133 -2.80 2.43 -20.09
C VAL A 133 -3.31 1.76 -18.83
N ILE A 134 -3.85 2.55 -17.93
CA ILE A 134 -4.46 2.10 -16.67
C ILE A 134 -5.96 2.29 -16.77
N ASP A 135 -6.73 1.22 -16.55
CA ASP A 135 -8.16 1.32 -16.35
C ASP A 135 -8.46 1.54 -14.87
N GLU A 136 -8.81 2.75 -14.50
CA GLU A 136 -9.10 3.14 -13.13
C GLU A 136 -10.21 2.29 -12.50
N ASN A 137 -11.19 1.86 -13.31
CA ASN A 137 -12.32 1.06 -12.84
C ASN A 137 -11.92 -0.41 -12.55
N ALA A 138 -10.85 -0.87 -13.17
CA ALA A 138 -10.32 -2.23 -12.98
C ALA A 138 -9.34 -2.32 -11.80
N ILE A 139 -8.94 -1.19 -11.20
CA ILE A 139 -8.11 -1.19 -9.99
C ILE A 139 -8.92 -1.71 -8.83
N THR A 140 -8.44 -2.77 -8.19
CA THR A 140 -9.05 -3.33 -6.99
C THR A 140 -8.17 -3.15 -5.77
N VAL A 141 -8.83 -2.96 -4.62
CA VAL A 141 -8.23 -2.91 -3.30
C VAL A 141 -9.19 -3.56 -2.32
N SER A 142 -8.65 -4.33 -1.40
CA SER A 142 -9.43 -4.94 -0.31
C SER A 142 -8.61 -4.99 0.97
N GLU A 143 -9.28 -4.95 2.09
CA GLU A 143 -8.72 -5.15 3.42
C GLU A 143 -9.58 -6.12 4.22
N SER A 144 -8.94 -6.86 5.12
CA SER A 144 -9.58 -7.69 6.15
C SER A 144 -9.06 -7.35 7.56
N THR A 145 -8.36 -6.21 7.69
CA THR A 145 -7.82 -5.69 8.95
C THR A 145 -8.68 -4.53 9.46
N GLU A 146 -9.06 -4.56 10.74
CA GLU A 146 -9.72 -3.42 11.41
C GLU A 146 -8.75 -2.25 11.64
N THR A 147 -7.44 -2.49 11.56
CA THR A 147 -6.40 -1.48 11.76
C THR A 147 -6.43 -0.40 10.66
N ILE A 148 -6.99 -0.71 9.49
CA ILE A 148 -7.27 0.24 8.41
C ILE A 148 -8.76 0.52 8.38
N GLY A 149 -9.15 1.76 8.69
CA GLY A 149 -10.56 2.15 8.72
C GLY A 149 -11.17 2.42 7.34
N LYS A 150 -10.33 2.78 6.35
CA LYS A 150 -10.76 3.09 4.97
C LYS A 150 -9.56 3.09 4.05
N ILE A 151 -9.76 2.69 2.79
CA ILE A 151 -8.79 2.88 1.71
C ILE A 151 -9.43 3.70 0.59
N GLU A 152 -8.74 4.75 0.15
CA GLU A 152 -9.08 5.53 -1.03
C GLU A 152 -8.05 5.30 -2.11
N LYS A 153 -8.48 5.31 -3.38
CA LYS A 153 -7.60 5.21 -4.55
C LYS A 153 -7.75 6.46 -5.41
N PHE A 154 -6.62 6.95 -5.93
CA PHE A 154 -6.55 8.12 -6.81
C PHE A 154 -5.67 7.79 -8.00
N TYR A 155 -6.19 7.97 -9.21
CA TYR A 155 -5.41 7.87 -10.44
C TYR A 155 -5.12 9.26 -10.99
N ASP A 156 -3.84 9.60 -11.04
CA ASP A 156 -3.35 10.82 -11.69
C ASP A 156 -2.89 10.49 -13.11
N LYS A 157 -3.65 10.94 -14.11
CA LYS A 157 -3.36 10.73 -15.53
C LYS A 157 -2.12 11.47 -16.00
N ASP A 158 -1.83 12.63 -15.41
CA ASP A 158 -0.71 13.47 -15.83
C ASP A 158 0.63 12.86 -15.45
N SER A 159 0.73 12.30 -14.27
CA SER A 159 1.91 11.56 -13.82
C SER A 159 1.89 10.07 -14.17
N ASN A 160 0.76 9.54 -14.63
CA ASN A 160 0.44 8.13 -14.82
C ASN A 160 0.73 7.33 -13.55
N SER A 161 0.13 7.75 -12.44
CA SER A 161 0.35 7.11 -11.14
C SER A 161 -0.94 6.82 -10.39
N VAL A 162 -0.96 5.71 -9.66
CA VAL A 162 -2.05 5.32 -8.76
C VAL A 162 -1.57 5.48 -7.34
N THR A 163 -2.28 6.26 -6.54
CA THR A 163 -2.00 6.43 -5.11
C THR A 163 -3.14 5.83 -4.29
N PHE A 164 -2.78 4.97 -3.36
CA PHE A 164 -3.67 4.47 -2.33
C PHE A 164 -3.41 5.23 -1.03
N ARG A 165 -4.49 5.70 -0.40
CA ARG A 165 -4.46 6.29 0.93
C ARG A 165 -5.16 5.37 1.89
N LEU A 166 -4.41 4.82 2.84
CA LEU A 166 -4.88 3.91 3.86
C LEU A 166 -5.04 4.70 5.17
N PHE A 167 -6.26 4.88 5.64
CA PHE A 167 -6.56 5.60 6.87
C PHE A 167 -6.38 4.69 8.08
N LEU A 168 -5.59 5.16 9.05
CA LEU A 168 -5.17 4.38 10.20
C LEU A 168 -6.21 4.43 11.33
N GLY A 169 -6.79 3.28 11.67
CA GLY A 169 -7.71 3.13 12.78
C GLY A 169 -9.02 3.91 12.63
N THR A 170 -9.63 4.21 13.76
CA THR A 170 -10.91 4.93 13.87
C THR A 170 -10.78 6.32 14.49
N TRP A 171 -9.63 6.61 15.13
CA TRP A 171 -9.32 7.88 15.77
C TRP A 171 -7.96 8.41 15.32
N ASN A 172 -7.75 9.68 15.47
CA ASN A 172 -6.53 10.37 15.07
C ASN A 172 -5.46 10.45 16.19
N ASP A 173 -5.36 9.42 17.00
CA ASP A 173 -4.31 9.25 18.01
C ASP A 173 -3.70 7.84 17.98
N TYR A 174 -2.58 7.66 18.68
CA TYR A 174 -1.93 6.35 18.76
C TYR A 174 -2.83 5.29 19.39
N LYS A 175 -3.61 5.65 20.39
CA LYS A 175 -4.47 4.73 21.12
C LYS A 175 -5.52 4.14 20.19
N GLY A 176 -6.23 4.99 19.42
CA GLY A 176 -7.27 4.54 18.50
C GLY A 176 -6.78 3.62 17.40
N PHE A 177 -5.54 3.78 16.95
CA PHE A 177 -4.91 2.91 15.98
C PHE A 177 -4.37 1.62 16.61
N PHE A 178 -3.55 1.75 17.66
CA PHE A 178 -2.86 0.59 18.22
C PHE A 178 -3.74 -0.32 19.07
N GLU A 179 -4.88 0.14 19.58
CA GLU A 179 -5.88 -0.75 20.20
C GLU A 179 -6.54 -1.68 19.19
N LEU A 180 -6.73 -1.25 17.95
CA LEU A 180 -7.22 -2.12 16.87
C LEU A 180 -6.14 -3.15 16.50
N TYR A 181 -4.91 -2.69 16.28
CA TYR A 181 -3.81 -3.60 15.96
C TYR A 181 -3.52 -4.61 17.09
N ASP A 182 -3.63 -4.20 18.37
CA ASP A 182 -3.41 -5.10 19.53
C ASP A 182 -4.37 -6.30 19.55
N LYS A 183 -5.56 -6.16 18.95
CA LYS A 183 -6.51 -7.26 18.80
C LYS A 183 -6.11 -8.26 17.70
N GLU A 184 -5.45 -7.77 16.66
CA GLU A 184 -5.08 -8.55 15.48
C GLU A 184 -3.68 -9.15 15.56
N LYS A 185 -2.77 -8.54 16.34
CA LYS A 185 -1.37 -8.98 16.42
C LYS A 185 -1.26 -10.44 16.88
N GLY A 186 -0.34 -11.17 16.25
CA GLY A 186 -0.13 -12.58 16.53
C GLY A 186 -1.16 -13.52 15.89
N THR A 187 -2.08 -12.98 15.10
CA THR A 187 -3.00 -13.75 14.27
C THR A 187 -2.75 -13.47 12.80
N THR A 188 -3.28 -14.30 11.92
CA THR A 188 -3.11 -14.19 10.47
C THR A 188 -4.44 -13.95 9.78
N GLY A 189 -4.40 -13.51 8.52
CA GLY A 189 -5.59 -13.25 7.72
C GLY A 189 -6.05 -11.78 7.75
N HIS A 190 -5.30 -10.91 8.42
CA HIS A 190 -5.54 -9.46 8.46
C HIS A 190 -4.79 -8.78 7.32
N ASN A 191 -5.31 -8.93 6.10
CA ASN A 191 -4.61 -8.59 4.87
C ASN A 191 -5.04 -7.25 4.28
N ILE A 192 -4.11 -6.63 3.57
CA ILE A 192 -4.35 -5.54 2.64
C ILE A 192 -3.88 -6.02 1.27
N SER A 193 -4.77 -6.00 0.28
CA SER A 193 -4.47 -6.44 -1.09
C SER A 193 -4.73 -5.32 -2.09
N ILE A 194 -3.81 -5.15 -3.03
CA ILE A 194 -3.87 -4.15 -4.11
C ILE A 194 -3.62 -4.85 -5.43
N ASN A 195 -4.40 -4.51 -6.47
CA ASN A 195 -4.17 -4.97 -7.83
C ASN A 195 -4.45 -3.84 -8.83
N ILE A 196 -3.46 -3.51 -9.65
CA ILE A 196 -3.51 -2.46 -10.66
C ILE A 196 -3.24 -3.10 -12.03
N PRO A 197 -4.27 -3.42 -12.81
CA PRO A 197 -4.11 -3.88 -14.17
C PRO A 197 -3.56 -2.78 -15.09
N TYR A 198 -2.71 -3.18 -16.04
CA TYR A 198 -2.19 -2.28 -17.06
C TYR A 198 -2.13 -2.94 -18.44
N SER A 199 -2.09 -2.12 -19.48
CA SER A 199 -1.94 -2.55 -20.86
C SER A 199 -0.98 -1.62 -21.62
N VAL A 200 -0.13 -2.19 -22.48
CA VAL A 200 0.78 -1.45 -23.37
C VAL A 200 0.59 -1.94 -24.78
N GLU A 201 0.23 -1.06 -25.74
CA GLU A 201 0.18 -1.41 -27.15
C GLU A 201 1.61 -1.56 -27.72
N ILE A 202 1.92 -2.72 -28.29
CA ILE A 202 3.21 -3.01 -28.92
C ILE A 202 3.11 -2.60 -30.38
N LYS A 203 3.59 -1.41 -30.70
CA LYS A 203 3.55 -0.85 -32.06
C LYS A 203 4.70 -1.36 -32.95
N ASP A 204 5.83 -1.67 -32.33
CA ASP A 204 7.02 -2.20 -32.99
C ASP A 204 7.42 -3.52 -32.34
N GLN A 205 7.41 -4.59 -33.13
CA GLN A 205 7.75 -5.92 -32.64
C GLN A 205 9.24 -6.07 -32.25
N ALA A 206 10.10 -5.15 -32.66
CA ALA A 206 11.50 -5.12 -32.22
C ALA A 206 11.65 -4.51 -30.78
N THR A 207 10.65 -3.81 -30.28
CA THR A 207 10.68 -3.23 -28.94
C THR A 207 10.53 -4.32 -27.88
N THR A 208 11.56 -4.58 -27.11
CA THR A 208 11.55 -5.53 -26.00
C THR A 208 11.42 -4.85 -24.64
N ASP A 209 11.91 -3.63 -24.49
CA ASP A 209 11.83 -2.82 -23.28
C ASP A 209 10.56 -1.95 -23.32
N LEU A 210 9.65 -2.19 -22.39
CA LEU A 210 8.40 -1.44 -22.26
C LEU A 210 8.49 -0.31 -21.23
N GLY A 211 9.51 -0.31 -20.38
CA GLY A 211 9.78 0.70 -19.38
C GLY A 211 9.77 0.18 -17.95
N THR A 212 9.91 1.09 -16.99
CA THR A 212 10.03 0.75 -15.58
C THR A 212 8.83 1.26 -14.78
N ILE A 213 8.15 0.35 -14.09
CA ILE A 213 7.14 0.65 -13.09
C ILE A 213 7.86 0.82 -11.75
N SER A 214 7.53 1.83 -10.98
CA SER A 214 8.11 2.07 -9.67
C SER A 214 7.05 2.27 -8.60
N SER A 215 7.35 1.87 -7.37
CA SER A 215 6.46 2.13 -6.24
C SER A 215 7.19 2.56 -4.99
N ASN A 216 6.50 3.36 -4.18
CA ASN A 216 6.96 3.75 -2.86
C ASN A 216 5.78 4.05 -1.95
N GLY A 217 6.02 3.96 -0.65
CA GLY A 217 5.05 4.29 0.38
C GLY A 217 5.65 5.20 1.45
N LYS A 218 4.78 5.95 2.11
CA LYS A 218 5.16 6.78 3.25
C LYS A 218 4.00 6.97 4.23
N CYS A 219 4.36 7.04 5.51
CA CYS A 219 3.51 7.49 6.60
C CYS A 219 4.24 8.63 7.32
N GLU A 220 3.76 9.86 7.18
CA GLU A 220 4.32 11.03 7.81
C GLU A 220 3.25 11.70 8.68
N LEU A 221 3.30 11.48 9.99
CA LEU A 221 2.31 12.03 10.90
C LEU A 221 2.91 13.12 11.78
N TYR A 222 2.14 14.18 11.94
CA TYR A 222 2.50 15.37 12.70
C TYR A 222 1.61 15.49 13.92
N LYS A 223 2.20 15.81 15.06
CA LYS A 223 1.46 16.15 16.27
C LYS A 223 0.57 17.37 15.98
N TYR A 224 -0.68 17.33 16.46
CA TYR A 224 -1.54 18.51 16.41
C TYR A 224 -0.95 19.64 17.27
N GLY A 225 -0.69 20.76 16.66
CA GLY A 225 -0.08 21.94 17.28
C GLY A 225 -1.09 22.96 17.85
N GLY A 226 -2.38 22.61 17.89
CA GLY A 226 -3.44 23.53 18.30
C GLY A 226 -3.56 24.72 17.35
N TRP A 227 -3.69 25.92 17.87
CA TRP A 227 -3.85 27.16 17.10
C TRP A 227 -2.69 27.44 16.10
N PHE A 228 -1.52 26.87 16.32
CA PHE A 228 -0.34 27.03 15.47
C PHE A 228 -0.26 26.02 14.31
N GLY A 229 -1.29 25.24 14.09
CA GLY A 229 -1.34 24.26 13.00
C GLY A 229 -0.57 22.97 13.32
N TYR A 230 0.18 22.45 12.33
CA TYR A 230 0.93 21.21 12.49
C TYR A 230 2.18 21.43 13.36
N GLY A 231 2.33 20.60 14.38
CA GLY A 231 3.51 20.58 15.24
C GLY A 231 4.63 19.71 14.67
N THR A 232 5.39 19.10 15.56
CA THR A 232 6.53 18.25 15.20
C THR A 232 6.07 16.98 14.51
N LYS A 233 6.80 16.54 13.46
CA LYS A 233 6.65 15.21 12.86
C LYS A 233 7.03 14.14 13.90
N ILE A 234 6.11 13.24 14.19
CA ILE A 234 6.26 12.19 15.21
C ILE A 234 6.28 10.77 14.63
N VAL A 235 5.73 10.59 13.42
CA VAL A 235 5.87 9.37 12.65
C VAL A 235 6.51 9.70 11.31
N ASN A 236 7.52 8.92 10.92
CA ASN A 236 8.16 9.01 9.62
C ASN A 236 8.61 7.61 9.19
N VAL A 237 7.69 6.87 8.62
CA VAL A 237 7.95 5.54 8.08
C VAL A 237 7.82 5.58 6.57
N THR A 238 8.78 4.98 5.87
CA THR A 238 8.76 4.87 4.39
C THR A 238 8.82 3.42 3.98
N SER A 239 8.35 3.09 2.78
CA SER A 239 8.72 1.82 2.16
C SER A 239 10.09 1.94 1.48
N LYS A 240 10.79 0.82 1.31
CA LYS A 240 11.87 0.75 0.32
C LYS A 240 11.28 0.98 -1.07
N PRO A 241 11.94 1.78 -1.93
CA PRO A 241 11.53 1.91 -3.32
C PRO A 241 11.59 0.56 -4.03
N ILE A 242 10.57 0.25 -4.81
CA ILE A 242 10.51 -0.97 -5.63
C ILE A 242 10.45 -0.54 -7.09
N SER A 243 11.16 -1.25 -7.95
CA SER A 243 11.16 -1.03 -9.39
C SER A 243 11.04 -2.35 -10.14
N PHE A 244 10.14 -2.39 -11.13
CA PHE A 244 9.96 -3.49 -12.04
C PHE A 244 10.30 -3.01 -13.44
N HIS A 245 11.36 -3.57 -14.03
CA HIS A 245 11.69 -3.35 -15.42
C HIS A 245 10.84 -4.32 -16.25
N VAL A 246 9.93 -3.78 -17.06
CA VAL A 246 8.99 -4.58 -17.84
C VAL A 246 9.57 -4.85 -19.21
N THR A 247 9.85 -6.12 -19.45
CA THR A 247 10.33 -6.63 -20.75
C THR A 247 9.36 -7.66 -21.29
N ARG A 248 9.31 -7.76 -22.63
CA ARG A 248 8.55 -8.79 -23.34
C ARG A 248 9.48 -9.84 -23.96
#